data_b3a453542b6b2b80f84c308a13d11fb8
#
_entry.id   b3a453542b6b2b80f84c308a13d11fb8
#
_cell.length_a   1.000
_cell.length_b   1.000
_cell.length_c   1.000
_cell.angle_alpha   90.00
_cell.angle_beta   90.00
_cell.angle_gamma   90.00
#
_symmetry.space_group_name_H-M   'P 1'
#
loop_
_entity.id
_entity.type
_entity.pdbx_description
1 polymer ?
#
loop_
_entity_poly.entity_id
_entity_poly.type
_entity_poly.pdbx_seq_one_letter_code
_entity_poly.pdbx_strand_id
1 'polypeptide(L)'
;MSGLDSAQLDELEQMVSELLEEPWDKGEGRPRELTLQEALVVTCGYLRQNIIEDVWADIFGVAQSTISRYITFLTPFVEKATEEDRPPAEDAAEATRGSIALVDGTLWPCWSWDGERELWSGKYKTTGHGSLIVADLQGRITFVSESVTGNQHDMAKLKGSAVEKILKKAGGVFGDKGFIGTDYITTPIRKPECRELLQWEHEWNNQVSSFRAPVERAVATLKTWRILFTDYRRPLKTFKSSFRAAIGLYFFKESFA
;
A
#
# COMPACT_ATOMS: atom_id res chain seq x y z
N MET A 1 -15.87 0.44 10.58
CA MET A 1 -15.96 0.90 9.18
C MET A 1 -14.64 1.50 8.70
N SER A 2 -14.01 2.41 9.46
CA SER A 2 -12.74 3.09 9.13
C SER A 2 -11.51 2.15 9.10
N GLY A 3 -11.56 1.02 9.78
CA GLY A 3 -10.41 0.14 10.00
C GLY A 3 -9.60 0.49 11.25
N LEU A 4 -9.94 1.58 11.91
CA LEU A 4 -9.37 2.06 13.16
C LEU A 4 -10.36 1.84 14.31
N ASP A 5 -9.86 1.61 15.50
CA ASP A 5 -10.64 1.64 16.74
C ASP A 5 -10.79 3.10 17.26
N SER A 6 -11.45 3.26 18.42
CA SER A 6 -11.72 4.58 18.97
C SER A 6 -10.45 5.34 19.36
N ALA A 7 -9.50 4.68 20.03
CA ALA A 7 -8.26 5.31 20.48
C ALA A 7 -7.38 5.75 19.29
N GLN A 8 -7.27 4.89 18.28
CA GLN A 8 -6.57 5.20 17.04
C GLN A 8 -7.23 6.37 16.29
N LEU A 9 -8.56 6.45 16.30
CA LEU A 9 -9.28 7.53 15.64
C LEU A 9 -9.10 8.86 16.37
N ASP A 10 -9.14 8.85 17.72
CA ASP A 10 -8.94 10.03 18.55
C ASP A 10 -7.51 10.58 18.37
N GLU A 11 -6.51 9.71 18.35
CA GLU A 11 -5.10 10.07 18.06
C GLU A 11 -4.95 10.69 16.67
N LEU A 12 -5.53 10.04 15.64
CA LEU A 12 -5.48 10.55 14.26
C LEU A 12 -6.19 11.92 14.15
N GLU A 13 -7.31 12.11 14.87
CA GLU A 13 -8.02 13.39 14.91
C GLU A 13 -7.14 14.50 15.49
N GLN A 14 -6.44 14.20 16.60
CA GLN A 14 -5.50 15.16 17.19
C GLN A 14 -4.38 15.52 16.19
N MET A 15 -3.70 14.50 15.61
CA MET A 15 -2.62 14.72 14.65
C MET A 15 -3.08 15.55 13.45
N VAL A 16 -4.25 15.26 12.90
CA VAL A 16 -4.80 16.01 11.77
C VAL A 16 -5.21 17.44 12.20
N SER A 17 -5.79 17.61 13.39
CA SER A 17 -6.16 18.93 13.92
C SER A 17 -4.95 19.85 14.06
N GLU A 18 -3.79 19.32 14.48
CA GLU A 18 -2.54 20.07 14.60
C GLU A 18 -1.95 20.49 13.23
N LEU A 19 -2.28 19.77 12.18
CA LEU A 19 -1.84 20.06 10.80
C LEU A 19 -2.74 21.07 10.07
N LEU A 20 -3.95 21.31 10.58
CA LEU A 20 -4.86 22.27 9.96
C LEU A 20 -4.38 23.70 10.22
N GLU A 21 -4.33 24.53 9.16
CA GLU A 21 -3.98 25.96 9.27
C GLU A 21 -5.03 26.75 10.05
N GLU A 22 -6.29 26.29 10.05
CA GLU A 22 -7.41 26.92 10.73
C GLU A 22 -8.23 25.86 11.47
N PRO A 23 -8.84 26.17 12.62
CA PRO A 23 -9.71 25.25 13.34
C PRO A 23 -10.79 24.66 12.42
N TRP A 24 -11.13 23.39 12.64
CA TRP A 24 -12.18 22.72 11.86
C TRP A 24 -13.51 23.50 11.92
N ASP A 25 -13.87 23.92 13.11
CA ASP A 25 -15.04 24.78 13.36
C ASP A 25 -14.59 26.23 13.47
N LYS A 26 -14.79 27.01 12.41
CA LYS A 26 -14.33 28.39 12.34
C LYS A 26 -15.18 29.40 13.15
N GLY A 27 -16.34 29.00 13.64
CA GLY A 27 -17.29 29.90 14.33
C GLY A 27 -17.93 30.95 13.43
N GLU A 28 -17.43 31.23 12.26
CA GLU A 28 -17.94 32.17 11.26
C GLU A 28 -18.28 31.46 9.95
N GLY A 29 -19.35 31.90 9.29
CA GLY A 29 -19.84 31.36 8.04
C GLY A 29 -20.78 30.16 8.21
N ARG A 30 -21.03 29.41 7.12
CA ARG A 30 -21.83 28.18 7.17
C ARG A 30 -21.08 27.10 7.91
N PRO A 31 -21.64 26.52 8.99
CA PRO A 31 -21.03 25.42 9.72
C PRO A 31 -20.74 24.23 8.78
N ARG A 32 -19.70 23.47 9.07
CA ARG A 32 -19.46 22.19 8.41
C ARG A 32 -20.55 21.20 8.81
N GLU A 33 -20.95 20.34 7.88
CA GLU A 33 -22.06 19.38 8.11
C GLU A 33 -21.62 18.20 8.97
N LEU A 34 -20.30 17.91 9.02
CA LEU A 34 -19.70 16.84 9.83
C LEU A 34 -18.62 17.43 10.75
N THR A 35 -18.48 16.87 11.94
CA THR A 35 -17.33 17.09 12.82
C THR A 35 -16.05 16.60 12.15
N LEU A 36 -14.87 16.97 12.66
CA LEU A 36 -13.60 16.48 12.14
C LEU A 36 -13.51 14.95 12.25
N GLN A 37 -13.94 14.41 13.40
CA GLN A 37 -13.94 12.97 13.64
C GLN A 37 -14.83 12.21 12.64
N GLU A 38 -16.06 12.70 12.42
CA GLU A 38 -16.97 12.09 11.43
C GLU A 38 -16.39 12.16 10.00
N ALA A 39 -15.80 13.28 9.62
CA ALA A 39 -15.17 13.46 8.33
C ALA A 39 -13.92 12.56 8.17
N LEU A 40 -13.17 12.30 9.26
CA LEU A 40 -12.08 11.32 9.29
C LEU A 40 -12.61 9.89 9.20
N VAL A 41 -13.71 9.55 9.88
CA VAL A 41 -14.37 8.23 9.74
C VAL A 41 -14.77 8.00 8.29
N VAL A 42 -15.33 8.99 7.61
CA VAL A 42 -15.65 8.92 6.17
C VAL A 42 -14.39 8.71 5.34
N THR A 43 -13.36 9.51 5.55
CA THR A 43 -12.12 9.49 4.75
C THR A 43 -11.38 8.16 4.93
N CYS A 44 -11.11 7.75 6.16
CA CYS A 44 -10.47 6.46 6.47
C CYS A 44 -11.34 5.28 6.02
N GLY A 45 -12.66 5.38 6.21
CA GLY A 45 -13.62 4.39 5.76
C GLY A 45 -13.65 4.24 4.24
N TYR A 46 -13.56 5.35 3.50
CA TYR A 46 -13.40 5.31 2.04
C TYR A 46 -12.11 4.60 1.64
N LEU A 47 -10.96 4.95 2.24
CA LEU A 47 -9.68 4.27 1.97
C LEU A 47 -9.74 2.78 2.34
N ARG A 48 -10.44 2.45 3.44
CA ARG A 48 -10.56 1.06 3.92
C ARG A 48 -11.48 0.22 3.06
N GLN A 49 -12.63 0.74 2.63
CA GLN A 49 -13.71 -0.03 2.01
C GLN A 49 -13.83 0.20 0.49
N ASN A 50 -13.38 1.34 -0.01
CA ASN A 50 -13.54 1.79 -1.40
C ASN A 50 -14.99 1.64 -1.93
N ILE A 51 -15.99 1.94 -1.10
CA ILE A 51 -17.39 1.97 -1.51
C ILE A 51 -17.73 3.31 -2.15
N ILE A 52 -18.84 3.36 -2.87
CA ILE A 52 -19.30 4.59 -3.51
C ILE A 52 -19.64 5.67 -2.48
N GLU A 53 -19.38 6.92 -2.83
CA GLU A 53 -19.54 8.07 -1.94
C GLU A 53 -21.00 8.32 -1.53
N ASP A 54 -21.98 7.90 -2.37
CA ASP A 54 -23.42 7.99 -2.03
C ASP A 54 -23.79 7.17 -0.79
N VAL A 55 -23.17 6.00 -0.59
CA VAL A 55 -23.41 5.19 0.62
C VAL A 55 -22.96 5.95 1.88
N TRP A 56 -21.84 6.65 1.82
CA TRP A 56 -21.38 7.49 2.92
C TRP A 56 -22.32 8.69 3.13
N ALA A 57 -22.80 9.28 2.02
CA ALA A 57 -23.77 10.37 2.06
C ALA A 57 -25.08 9.96 2.78
N ASP A 58 -25.60 8.78 2.46
CA ASP A 58 -26.79 8.23 3.11
C ASP A 58 -26.57 7.94 4.61
N ILE A 59 -25.41 7.37 4.98
CA ILE A 59 -25.08 7.04 6.38
C ILE A 59 -25.02 8.31 7.24
N PHE A 60 -24.42 9.39 6.71
CA PHE A 60 -24.21 10.63 7.47
C PHE A 60 -25.29 11.70 7.22
N GLY A 61 -26.24 11.44 6.35
CA GLY A 61 -27.35 12.36 6.06
C GLY A 61 -26.91 13.65 5.36
N VAL A 62 -25.87 13.60 4.53
CA VAL A 62 -25.31 14.74 3.82
C VAL A 62 -25.28 14.49 2.29
N ALA A 63 -25.03 15.52 1.49
CA ALA A 63 -24.91 15.36 0.05
C ALA A 63 -23.60 14.59 -0.33
N GLN A 64 -23.66 13.75 -1.39
CA GLN A 64 -22.48 13.05 -1.93
C GLN A 64 -21.32 14.02 -2.24
N SER A 65 -21.64 15.20 -2.77
CA SER A 65 -20.62 16.23 -3.04
C SER A 65 -19.93 16.75 -1.78
N THR A 66 -20.57 16.70 -0.62
CA THR A 66 -19.98 17.02 0.68
C THR A 66 -18.99 15.94 1.08
N ILE A 67 -19.36 14.67 0.94
CA ILE A 67 -18.47 13.51 1.17
C ILE A 67 -17.24 13.61 0.27
N SER A 68 -17.44 13.83 -1.02
CA SER A 68 -16.33 13.95 -1.99
C SER A 68 -15.34 15.06 -1.62
N ARG A 69 -15.86 16.19 -1.13
CA ARG A 69 -15.02 17.32 -0.65
C ARG A 69 -14.24 16.94 0.60
N TYR A 70 -14.85 16.28 1.58
CA TYR A 70 -14.13 15.83 2.78
C TYR A 70 -13.02 14.83 2.45
N ILE A 71 -13.29 13.81 1.63
CA ILE A 71 -12.27 12.84 1.19
C ILE A 71 -11.13 13.57 0.46
N THR A 72 -11.45 14.50 -0.46
CA THR A 72 -10.44 15.26 -1.20
C THR A 72 -9.58 16.12 -0.29
N PHE A 73 -10.22 16.78 0.67
CA PHE A 73 -9.55 17.72 1.59
C PHE A 73 -8.70 16.97 2.63
N LEU A 74 -9.24 15.93 3.27
CA LEU A 74 -8.59 15.27 4.40
C LEU A 74 -7.55 14.21 3.99
N THR A 75 -7.65 13.59 2.82
CA THR A 75 -6.67 12.57 2.40
C THR A 75 -5.21 13.06 2.49
N PRO A 76 -4.84 14.28 2.02
CA PRO A 76 -3.47 14.79 2.19
C PRO A 76 -3.07 15.02 3.65
N PHE A 77 -4.00 15.38 4.52
CA PHE A 77 -3.71 15.54 5.95
C PHE A 77 -3.51 14.20 6.64
N VAL A 78 -4.31 13.19 6.28
CA VAL A 78 -4.11 11.80 6.76
C VAL A 78 -2.76 11.27 6.27
N GLU A 79 -2.40 11.50 4.98
CA GLU A 79 -1.08 11.15 4.45
C GLU A 79 0.04 11.76 5.30
N LYS A 80 -0.05 13.05 5.60
CA LYS A 80 0.97 13.77 6.35
C LYS A 80 1.00 13.37 7.84
N ALA A 81 -0.16 13.19 8.45
CA ALA A 81 -0.27 12.78 9.85
C ALA A 81 0.38 11.41 10.10
N THR A 82 0.26 10.48 9.14
CA THR A 82 0.79 9.12 9.25
C THR A 82 2.11 8.92 8.48
N GLU A 83 2.80 9.99 8.09
CA GLU A 83 4.05 9.91 7.32
C GLU A 83 5.19 9.29 8.13
N GLU A 84 5.29 9.66 9.41
CA GLU A 84 6.34 9.18 10.32
C GLU A 84 6.14 7.70 10.74
N ASP A 85 4.92 7.17 10.66
CA ASP A 85 4.65 5.76 10.90
C ASP A 85 5.20 4.85 9.79
N ARG A 86 5.39 5.38 8.60
CA ARG A 86 5.95 4.64 7.47
C ARG A 86 7.46 4.48 7.66
N PRO A 87 7.99 3.26 7.83
CA PRO A 87 9.42 3.06 8.03
C PRO A 87 10.24 3.70 6.90
N PRO A 88 11.19 4.59 7.21
CA PRO A 88 12.14 5.07 6.22
C PRO A 88 13.02 3.91 5.73
N ALA A 89 13.58 4.07 4.51
CA ALA A 89 14.38 3.00 3.88
C ALA A 89 15.61 2.62 4.73
N GLU A 90 16.17 3.56 5.45
CA GLU A 90 17.32 3.37 6.32
C GLU A 90 16.98 2.46 7.50
N ASP A 91 15.84 2.69 8.16
CA ASP A 91 15.36 1.91 9.30
C ASP A 91 14.93 0.51 8.86
N ALA A 92 14.24 0.40 7.72
CA ALA A 92 13.90 -0.88 7.12
C ALA A 92 15.17 -1.69 6.76
N ALA A 93 16.21 -1.03 6.27
CA ALA A 93 17.48 -1.65 5.95
C ALA A 93 18.24 -2.12 7.20
N GLU A 94 18.13 -1.39 8.31
CA GLU A 94 18.72 -1.80 9.58
C GLU A 94 17.93 -2.97 10.20
N ALA A 95 16.61 -2.91 10.18
CA ALA A 95 15.72 -3.97 10.67
C ALA A 95 15.92 -5.31 9.91
N THR A 96 16.28 -5.25 8.63
CA THR A 96 16.55 -6.45 7.81
C THR A 96 18.01 -6.93 7.86
N ARG A 97 18.91 -6.15 8.46
CA ARG A 97 20.34 -6.47 8.50
C ARG A 97 20.61 -7.84 9.12
N GLY A 98 21.30 -8.71 8.35
CA GLY A 98 21.66 -10.06 8.79
C GLY A 98 20.47 -11.03 8.96
N SER A 99 19.24 -10.59 8.76
CA SER A 99 18.04 -11.43 8.78
C SER A 99 17.58 -11.82 7.38
N ILE A 100 16.59 -12.71 7.30
CA ILE A 100 15.97 -13.07 6.02
C ILE A 100 14.89 -12.06 5.68
N ALA A 101 14.97 -11.50 4.47
CA ALA A 101 13.96 -10.63 3.89
C ALA A 101 13.19 -11.34 2.78
N LEU A 102 11.91 -11.05 2.70
CA LEU A 102 11.03 -11.51 1.63
C LEU A 102 10.64 -10.31 0.78
N VAL A 103 10.68 -10.46 -0.55
CA VAL A 103 10.28 -9.41 -1.48
C VAL A 103 9.21 -9.91 -2.43
N ASP A 104 8.19 -9.08 -2.64
CA ASP A 104 7.14 -9.34 -3.63
C ASP A 104 6.73 -8.06 -4.36
N GLY A 105 6.32 -8.22 -5.62
CA GLY A 105 5.78 -7.14 -6.43
C GLY A 105 4.26 -7.22 -6.47
N THR A 106 3.59 -6.10 -6.19
CA THR A 106 2.13 -6.03 -6.24
C THR A 106 1.65 -4.93 -7.18
N LEU A 107 0.40 -5.05 -7.63
CA LEU A 107 -0.30 -4.03 -8.40
C LEU A 107 -1.46 -3.48 -7.57
N TRP A 108 -1.63 -2.18 -7.64
CA TRP A 108 -2.74 -1.40 -7.11
C TRP A 108 -3.64 -1.02 -8.28
N PRO A 109 -4.79 -1.69 -8.46
CA PRO A 109 -5.63 -1.50 -9.64
C PRO A 109 -6.20 -0.09 -9.72
N CYS A 110 -6.38 0.40 -10.93
CA CYS A 110 -7.15 1.62 -11.21
C CYS A 110 -7.99 1.44 -12.46
N TRP A 111 -9.02 2.26 -12.61
CA TRP A 111 -9.78 2.29 -13.85
C TRP A 111 -8.87 2.55 -15.04
N SER A 112 -9.25 1.98 -16.19
CA SER A 112 -8.59 2.28 -17.45
C SER A 112 -8.94 3.70 -17.88
N TRP A 113 -7.92 4.57 -17.88
CA TRP A 113 -8.04 5.94 -18.34
C TRP A 113 -7.52 6.04 -19.77
N ASP A 114 -8.25 6.74 -20.62
CA ASP A 114 -7.83 6.96 -22.00
C ASP A 114 -6.51 7.74 -22.06
N GLY A 115 -5.58 7.26 -22.89
CA GLY A 115 -4.24 7.83 -23.02
C GLY A 115 -3.19 7.30 -22.03
N GLU A 116 -3.56 6.67 -20.91
CA GLU A 116 -2.65 6.21 -19.85
C GLU A 116 -2.13 4.78 -20.07
N ARG A 117 -1.52 4.52 -21.23
CA ARG A 117 -1.02 3.19 -21.63
C ARG A 117 0.04 2.63 -20.67
N GLU A 118 0.80 3.48 -20.00
CA GLU A 118 1.84 3.09 -19.06
C GLU A 118 1.30 2.42 -17.79
N LEU A 119 0.02 2.62 -17.50
CA LEU A 119 -0.63 1.96 -16.37
C LEU A 119 -0.95 0.49 -16.64
N TRP A 120 -0.94 0.04 -17.91
CA TRP A 120 -1.27 -1.34 -18.25
C TRP A 120 -0.20 -2.32 -17.82
N SER A 121 -0.58 -3.25 -16.95
CA SER A 121 0.29 -4.35 -16.51
C SER A 121 0.05 -5.61 -17.32
N GLY A 122 1.06 -6.03 -18.10
CA GLY A 122 1.03 -7.28 -18.83
C GLY A 122 1.00 -8.52 -17.91
N LYS A 123 1.56 -8.44 -16.69
CA LYS A 123 1.55 -9.51 -15.68
C LYS A 123 0.14 -9.72 -15.11
N TYR A 124 -0.54 -8.64 -14.75
CA TYR A 124 -1.85 -8.69 -14.08
C TYR A 124 -3.05 -8.54 -15.02
N LYS A 125 -2.83 -8.23 -16.31
CA LYS A 125 -3.86 -8.03 -17.33
C LYS A 125 -4.89 -6.94 -16.96
N THR A 126 -4.45 -5.91 -16.26
CA THR A 126 -5.26 -4.77 -15.84
C THR A 126 -4.41 -3.52 -15.72
N THR A 127 -5.05 -2.36 -15.60
CA THR A 127 -4.40 -1.07 -15.36
C THR A 127 -4.17 -0.86 -13.86
N GLY A 128 -3.07 -0.20 -13.51
CA GLY A 128 -2.77 0.11 -12.13
C GLY A 128 -1.36 0.65 -11.94
N HIS A 129 -1.02 0.85 -10.68
CA HIS A 129 0.32 1.22 -10.23
C HIS A 129 1.00 0.03 -9.55
N GLY A 130 2.31 -0.13 -9.72
CA GLY A 130 3.06 -1.21 -9.11
C GLY A 130 3.94 -0.73 -7.96
N SER A 131 4.10 -1.56 -6.94
CA SER A 131 5.07 -1.35 -5.85
C SER A 131 5.78 -2.65 -5.49
N LEU A 132 6.92 -2.51 -4.80
CA LEU A 132 7.61 -3.62 -4.15
C LEU A 132 7.35 -3.56 -2.65
N ILE A 133 7.14 -4.72 -2.05
CA ILE A 133 6.92 -4.89 -0.62
C ILE A 133 8.05 -5.75 -0.07
N VAL A 134 8.62 -5.33 1.07
CA VAL A 134 9.58 -6.10 1.85
C VAL A 134 8.91 -6.53 3.15
N ALA A 135 9.05 -7.80 3.49
CA ALA A 135 8.53 -8.36 4.74
C ALA A 135 9.57 -9.28 5.40
N ASP A 136 9.39 -9.55 6.70
CA ASP A 136 10.15 -10.56 7.42
C ASP A 136 9.51 -11.96 7.28
N LEU A 137 10.15 -12.98 7.87
CA LEU A 137 9.64 -14.36 7.88
C LEU A 137 8.35 -14.55 8.67
N GLN A 138 8.00 -13.62 9.56
CA GLN A 138 6.74 -13.59 10.28
C GLN A 138 5.61 -13.01 9.44
N GLY A 139 5.94 -12.38 8.32
CA GLY A 139 4.99 -11.71 7.44
C GLY A 139 4.68 -10.28 7.87
N ARG A 140 5.51 -9.67 8.72
CA ARG A 140 5.40 -8.24 9.04
C ARG A 140 6.03 -7.45 7.91
N ILE A 141 5.29 -6.45 7.40
CA ILE A 141 5.80 -5.55 6.37
C ILE A 141 6.83 -4.62 6.99
N THR A 142 8.05 -4.62 6.48
CA THR A 142 9.12 -3.72 6.91
C THR A 142 9.28 -2.52 6.00
N PHE A 143 8.85 -2.63 4.74
CA PHE A 143 8.91 -1.52 3.79
C PHE A 143 7.93 -1.70 2.62
N VAL A 144 7.37 -0.60 2.16
CA VAL A 144 6.58 -0.51 0.92
C VAL A 144 7.18 0.58 0.05
N SER A 145 7.58 0.24 -1.18
CA SER A 145 8.14 1.23 -2.10
C SER A 145 7.07 2.22 -2.57
N GLU A 146 7.51 3.39 -3.03
CA GLU A 146 6.63 4.28 -3.79
C GLU A 146 6.03 3.55 -5.00
N SER A 147 4.84 4.01 -5.38
CA SER A 147 4.13 3.45 -6.52
C SER A 147 4.70 3.99 -7.84
N VAL A 148 4.85 3.10 -8.81
CA VAL A 148 5.28 3.41 -10.19
C VAL A 148 4.22 2.92 -11.18
N THR A 149 4.37 3.24 -12.47
CA THR A 149 3.43 2.79 -13.52
C THR A 149 3.41 1.27 -13.66
N GLY A 150 2.23 0.71 -13.94
CA GLY A 150 1.98 -0.74 -13.91
C GLY A 150 2.67 -1.56 -15.01
N ASN A 151 3.16 -0.90 -16.07
CA ASN A 151 3.92 -1.53 -17.14
C ASN A 151 5.35 -1.96 -16.72
N GLN A 152 5.85 -1.46 -15.59
CA GLN A 152 7.19 -1.78 -15.11
C GLN A 152 7.23 -3.18 -14.51
N HIS A 153 8.18 -4.00 -14.97
CA HIS A 153 8.49 -5.31 -14.37
C HIS A 153 9.18 -5.17 -13.01
N ASP A 154 9.06 -6.19 -12.16
CA ASP A 154 9.57 -6.17 -10.79
C ASP A 154 11.07 -5.88 -10.73
N MET A 155 11.86 -6.42 -11.68
CA MET A 155 13.30 -6.09 -11.82
C MET A 155 13.57 -4.62 -12.15
N ALA A 156 12.72 -3.99 -12.97
CA ALA A 156 12.88 -2.57 -13.29
C ALA A 156 12.54 -1.67 -12.08
N LYS A 157 11.55 -2.07 -11.28
CA LYS A 157 11.20 -1.40 -10.02
C LYS A 157 12.30 -1.55 -8.97
N LEU A 158 13.00 -2.70 -8.95
CA LEU A 158 14.05 -3.01 -7.97
C LEU A 158 15.32 -2.22 -8.23
N LYS A 159 15.79 -2.19 -9.49
CA LYS A 159 17.09 -1.65 -9.85
C LYS A 159 17.23 -0.16 -9.49
N GLY A 160 18.21 0.16 -8.66
CA GLY A 160 18.49 1.53 -8.19
C GLY A 160 17.51 2.07 -7.14
N SER A 161 16.53 1.25 -6.70
CA SER A 161 15.52 1.66 -5.73
C SER A 161 16.02 1.59 -4.28
N ALA A 162 15.24 2.18 -3.36
CA ALA A 162 15.44 2.00 -1.91
C ALA A 162 15.35 0.52 -1.51
N VAL A 163 14.42 -0.24 -2.13
CA VAL A 163 14.25 -1.68 -1.88
C VAL A 163 15.53 -2.45 -2.17
N GLU A 164 16.22 -2.16 -3.28
CA GLU A 164 17.50 -2.80 -3.60
C GLU A 164 18.54 -2.59 -2.50
N LYS A 165 18.61 -1.37 -1.96
CA LYS A 165 19.54 -1.04 -0.86
C LYS A 165 19.21 -1.78 0.43
N ILE A 166 17.90 -1.93 0.74
CA ILE A 166 17.42 -2.71 1.88
C ILE A 166 17.82 -4.18 1.72
N LEU A 167 17.46 -4.78 0.59
CA LEU A 167 17.71 -6.21 0.34
C LEU A 167 19.17 -6.59 0.34
N LYS A 168 20.07 -5.71 -0.16
CA LYS A 168 21.52 -5.94 -0.13
C LYS A 168 22.14 -5.97 1.26
N LYS A 169 21.45 -5.46 2.30
CA LYS A 169 21.87 -5.53 3.71
C LYS A 169 21.33 -6.77 4.42
N ALA A 170 20.33 -7.45 3.86
CA ALA A 170 19.76 -8.66 4.43
C ALA A 170 20.76 -9.83 4.42
N GLY A 171 20.61 -10.74 5.36
CA GLY A 171 21.40 -11.98 5.43
C GLY A 171 21.00 -13.02 4.38
N GLY A 172 19.78 -12.91 3.83
CA GLY A 172 19.26 -13.72 2.74
C GLY A 172 17.97 -13.12 2.23
N VAL A 173 17.67 -13.31 0.95
CA VAL A 173 16.46 -12.74 0.33
C VAL A 173 15.74 -13.80 -0.49
N PHE A 174 14.43 -13.90 -0.34
CA PHE A 174 13.57 -14.72 -1.19
C PHE A 174 12.60 -13.84 -1.98
N GLY A 175 12.50 -14.10 -3.28
CA GLY A 175 11.60 -13.39 -4.20
C GLY A 175 10.93 -14.34 -5.20
N ASP A 176 9.96 -13.81 -5.96
CA ASP A 176 9.30 -14.57 -7.02
C ASP A 176 10.17 -14.68 -8.29
N LYS A 177 9.67 -15.37 -9.31
CA LYS A 177 10.36 -15.51 -10.62
C LYS A 177 10.57 -14.18 -11.35
N GLY A 178 9.91 -13.12 -10.92
CA GLY A 178 10.08 -11.77 -11.45
C GLY A 178 11.44 -11.16 -11.12
N PHE A 179 12.14 -11.72 -10.11
CA PHE A 179 13.47 -11.28 -9.67
C PHE A 179 14.63 -12.14 -10.19
N ILE A 180 14.37 -13.08 -11.10
CA ILE A 180 15.44 -13.89 -11.73
C ILE A 180 16.42 -12.96 -12.44
N GLY A 181 17.72 -13.17 -12.21
CA GLY A 181 18.80 -12.37 -12.78
C GLY A 181 19.51 -11.46 -11.76
N THR A 182 19.12 -11.54 -10.48
CA THR A 182 19.89 -11.00 -9.36
C THR A 182 20.71 -12.11 -8.70
N ASP A 183 21.88 -11.77 -8.17
CA ASP A 183 22.77 -12.68 -7.47
C ASP A 183 22.50 -12.78 -5.95
N TYR A 184 21.68 -11.88 -5.42
CA TYR A 184 21.36 -11.79 -3.98
C TYR A 184 19.91 -12.17 -3.64
N ILE A 185 19.04 -12.47 -4.63
CA ILE A 185 17.66 -12.92 -4.39
C ILE A 185 17.53 -14.39 -4.79
N THR A 186 17.19 -15.23 -3.83
CA THR A 186 16.82 -16.63 -4.06
C THR A 186 15.43 -16.70 -4.67
N THR A 187 15.34 -17.28 -5.87
CA THR A 187 14.11 -17.38 -6.65
C THR A 187 13.77 -18.82 -7.00
N PRO A 188 12.50 -19.14 -7.29
CA PRO A 188 12.14 -20.42 -7.88
C PRO A 188 12.76 -20.58 -9.26
N ILE A 189 13.16 -21.82 -9.58
CA ILE A 189 13.70 -22.19 -10.90
C ILE A 189 12.56 -22.08 -11.93
N ARG A 190 12.83 -21.38 -13.05
CA ARG A 190 11.90 -21.32 -14.19
C ARG A 190 11.96 -22.65 -14.95
N LYS A 191 10.80 -23.18 -15.36
CA LYS A 191 10.73 -24.32 -16.26
C LYS A 191 11.46 -23.99 -17.57
N PRO A 192 12.48 -24.78 -17.99
CA PRO A 192 13.11 -24.67 -19.29
C PRO A 192 12.11 -24.92 -20.43
N GLU A 193 12.31 -24.31 -21.59
CA GLU A 193 11.41 -24.50 -22.73
C GLU A 193 11.45 -25.92 -23.30
N CYS A 194 12.61 -26.60 -23.20
CA CYS A 194 12.86 -27.89 -23.84
C CYS A 194 12.68 -29.13 -22.93
N ARG A 195 12.34 -28.96 -21.63
CA ARG A 195 12.14 -30.07 -20.71
C ARG A 195 11.23 -29.71 -19.53
N GLU A 196 10.70 -30.73 -18.88
CA GLU A 196 10.06 -30.59 -17.57
C GLU A 196 11.11 -30.30 -16.48
N LEU A 197 10.61 -29.73 -15.36
CA LEU A 197 11.44 -29.60 -14.16
C LEU A 197 11.85 -30.98 -13.64
N LEU A 198 13.07 -31.13 -13.19
CA LEU A 198 13.54 -32.31 -12.49
C LEU A 198 12.92 -32.36 -11.08
N GLN A 199 12.93 -33.55 -10.46
CA GLN A 199 12.34 -33.72 -9.13
C GLN A 199 12.97 -32.76 -8.09
N TRP A 200 14.28 -32.63 -8.06
CA TRP A 200 14.96 -31.72 -7.15
C TRP A 200 14.63 -30.24 -7.41
N GLU A 201 14.36 -29.84 -8.69
CA GLU A 201 13.93 -28.49 -9.04
C GLU A 201 12.49 -28.22 -8.54
N HIS A 202 11.62 -29.24 -8.56
CA HIS A 202 10.30 -29.15 -7.94
C HIS A 202 10.39 -29.00 -6.43
N GLU A 203 11.24 -29.81 -5.78
CA GLU A 203 11.47 -29.76 -4.33
C GLU A 203 12.02 -28.38 -3.91
N TRP A 204 13.00 -27.88 -4.65
CA TRP A 204 13.54 -26.51 -4.47
C TRP A 204 12.43 -25.44 -4.58
N ASN A 205 11.64 -25.48 -5.64
CA ASN A 205 10.57 -24.54 -5.86
C ASN A 205 9.52 -24.56 -4.75
N ASN A 206 9.20 -25.75 -4.22
CA ASN A 206 8.30 -25.91 -3.09
C ASN A 206 8.88 -25.29 -1.81
N GLN A 207 10.16 -25.48 -1.53
CA GLN A 207 10.84 -24.86 -0.40
C GLN A 207 10.83 -23.34 -0.51
N VAL A 208 11.25 -22.78 -1.65
CA VAL A 208 11.24 -21.33 -1.89
C VAL A 208 9.82 -20.76 -1.76
N SER A 209 8.80 -21.46 -2.28
CA SER A 209 7.40 -21.04 -2.14
C SER A 209 6.95 -21.04 -0.68
N SER A 210 7.37 -22.03 0.10
CA SER A 210 7.08 -22.09 1.54
C SER A 210 7.68 -20.91 2.29
N PHE A 211 8.93 -20.54 2.00
CA PHE A 211 9.58 -19.35 2.57
C PHE A 211 8.90 -18.04 2.15
N ARG A 212 8.28 -17.99 0.97
CA ARG A 212 7.58 -16.82 0.47
C ARG A 212 6.13 -16.66 0.95
N ALA A 213 5.52 -17.72 1.47
CA ALA A 213 4.12 -17.67 1.94
C ALA A 213 3.83 -16.52 2.93
N PRO A 214 4.74 -16.13 3.85
CA PRO A 214 4.51 -14.97 4.72
C PRO A 214 4.35 -13.64 3.99
N VAL A 215 5.13 -13.33 2.95
CA VAL A 215 4.96 -12.07 2.22
C VAL A 215 3.68 -12.02 1.41
N GLU A 216 3.19 -13.16 0.91
CA GLU A 216 1.89 -13.23 0.23
C GLU A 216 0.75 -12.90 1.20
N ARG A 217 0.82 -13.40 2.46
CA ARG A 217 -0.12 -13.02 3.53
C ARG A 217 0.00 -11.54 3.90
N ALA A 218 1.22 -11.00 4.00
CA ALA A 218 1.47 -9.60 4.26
C ALA A 218 0.82 -8.70 3.19
N VAL A 219 1.00 -9.04 1.91
CA VAL A 219 0.33 -8.34 0.79
C VAL A 219 -1.20 -8.44 0.91
N ALA A 220 -1.74 -9.62 1.26
CA ALA A 220 -3.17 -9.80 1.46
C ALA A 220 -3.69 -8.94 2.63
N THR A 221 -2.95 -8.84 3.73
CA THR A 221 -3.30 -7.98 4.87
C THR A 221 -3.32 -6.50 4.46
N LEU A 222 -2.30 -6.04 3.73
CA LEU A 222 -2.27 -4.67 3.22
C LEU A 222 -3.45 -4.37 2.27
N LYS A 223 -3.82 -5.33 1.43
CA LYS A 223 -4.98 -5.24 0.52
C LYS A 223 -6.34 -5.29 1.21
N THR A 224 -6.38 -5.49 2.53
CA THR A 224 -7.61 -5.25 3.30
C THR A 224 -7.98 -3.76 3.33
N TRP A 225 -7.04 -2.86 3.06
CA TRP A 225 -7.31 -1.50 2.62
C TRP A 225 -7.76 -1.55 1.16
N ARG A 226 -9.07 -1.62 0.95
CA ARG A 226 -9.65 -1.96 -0.36
C ARG A 226 -9.38 -0.93 -1.46
N ILE A 227 -9.00 0.29 -1.11
CA ILE A 227 -8.49 1.27 -2.06
C ILE A 227 -7.23 0.77 -2.79
N LEU A 228 -6.47 -0.16 -2.17
CA LEU A 228 -5.28 -0.81 -2.72
C LEU A 228 -5.58 -2.14 -3.43
N PHE A 229 -6.82 -2.61 -3.40
CA PHE A 229 -7.19 -3.90 -3.95
C PHE A 229 -8.22 -3.82 -5.09
N THR A 230 -9.17 -2.91 -4.98
CA THR A 230 -10.19 -2.68 -5.99
C THR A 230 -9.83 -1.46 -6.83
N ASP A 231 -10.44 -1.32 -8.00
CA ASP A 231 -10.13 -0.23 -8.91
C ASP A 231 -10.21 1.15 -8.26
N TYR A 232 -9.13 1.89 -8.31
CA TYR A 232 -9.10 3.29 -7.92
C TYR A 232 -9.90 4.13 -8.93
N ARG A 233 -10.96 4.79 -8.46
CA ARG A 233 -11.97 5.46 -9.31
C ARG A 233 -11.87 6.99 -9.32
N ARG A 234 -11.09 7.57 -8.41
CA ARG A 234 -10.88 9.03 -8.33
C ARG A 234 -9.84 9.48 -9.38
N PRO A 235 -9.73 10.79 -9.66
CA PRO A 235 -8.73 11.29 -10.61
C PRO A 235 -7.31 10.80 -10.30
N LEU A 236 -6.58 10.32 -11.31
CA LEU A 236 -5.24 9.71 -11.14
C LEU A 236 -4.25 10.62 -10.41
N LYS A 237 -4.36 11.93 -10.56
CA LYS A 237 -3.53 12.91 -9.84
C LYS A 237 -3.62 12.79 -8.31
N THR A 238 -4.73 12.23 -7.78
CA THR A 238 -4.94 12.03 -6.34
C THR A 238 -4.52 10.63 -5.87
N PHE A 239 -4.11 9.75 -6.78
CA PHE A 239 -3.74 8.37 -6.46
C PHE A 239 -2.60 8.29 -5.47
N LYS A 240 -1.50 9.03 -5.70
CA LYS A 240 -0.32 8.97 -4.83
C LYS A 240 -0.64 9.34 -3.38
N SER A 241 -1.45 10.38 -3.17
CA SER A 241 -1.86 10.78 -1.83
C SER A 241 -2.74 9.71 -1.17
N SER A 242 -3.74 9.18 -1.89
CA SER A 242 -4.58 8.08 -1.38
C SER A 242 -3.78 6.81 -1.08
N PHE A 243 -2.81 6.47 -1.93
CA PHE A 243 -1.91 5.35 -1.72
C PHE A 243 -1.06 5.54 -0.45
N ARG A 244 -0.41 6.69 -0.31
CA ARG A 244 0.45 6.98 0.84
C ARG A 244 -0.35 7.05 2.13
N ALA A 245 -1.54 7.66 2.11
CA ALA A 245 -2.45 7.68 3.25
C ALA A 245 -2.87 6.26 3.68
N ALA A 246 -3.21 5.38 2.73
CA ALA A 246 -3.58 4.00 3.05
C ALA A 246 -2.40 3.19 3.61
N ILE A 247 -1.18 3.38 3.07
CA ILE A 247 0.04 2.75 3.61
C ILE A 247 0.37 3.33 5.00
N GLY A 248 0.29 4.65 5.17
CA GLY A 248 0.50 5.30 6.47
C GLY A 248 -0.47 4.78 7.53
N LEU A 249 -1.77 4.73 7.22
CA LEU A 249 -2.79 4.17 8.13
C LEU A 249 -2.57 2.68 8.45
N TYR A 250 -2.01 1.90 7.53
CA TYR A 250 -1.61 0.53 7.82
C TYR A 250 -0.54 0.50 8.91
N PHE A 251 0.56 1.23 8.75
CA PHE A 251 1.65 1.27 9.73
C PHE A 251 1.23 1.94 11.04
N PHE A 252 0.49 3.03 10.98
CA PHE A 252 -0.10 3.68 12.15
C PHE A 252 -0.92 2.70 12.99
N LYS A 253 -1.73 1.85 12.36
CA LYS A 253 -2.48 0.82 13.06
C LYS A 253 -1.58 -0.22 13.70
N GLU A 254 -0.51 -0.65 13.03
CA GLU A 254 0.46 -1.63 13.55
C GLU A 254 1.27 -1.08 14.72
N SER A 255 1.45 0.24 14.86
CA SER A 255 2.16 0.85 16.00
C SER A 255 1.39 0.74 17.33
N PHE A 256 0.10 0.43 17.30
CA PHE A 256 -0.74 0.17 18.48
C PHE A 256 -0.85 -1.33 18.84
N ALA A 257 -0.21 -2.26 18.09
CA ALA A 257 -0.40 -3.71 18.24
C ALA A 257 0.55 -4.35 19.28
#